data_ee624cb74951de8273cd6b3aa98a6034
#
_entry.id   ee624cb74951de8273cd6b3aa98a6034
#
_cell.length_a   1.000
_cell.length_b   1.000
_cell.length_c   1.000
_cell.angle_alpha   90.00
_cell.angle_beta   90.00
_cell.angle_gamma   90.00
#
_symmetry.space_group_name_H-M   'P 1'
#
loop_
_entity.id
_entity.type
_entity.pdbx_description
1 polymer ?
#
loop_
_entity_poly.entity_id
_entity_poly.type
_entity_poly.pdbx_seq_one_letter_code
_entity_poly.pdbx_strand_id
1 'polypeptide(L)'
;MTVLLLTLAGAAGAGMRFILDSLVRPRVPTPLPLSTMAINVGGSLLLGLLAGAVLAARVPAEWQTTFGTGFLGGFTTFSTASVETIRLIQSRRSGLAVIYSLGTLVLSLTAAATGIGLGRLL
;
A
#
# COMPACT_ATOMS: atom_id res chain seq x y z
N MET A 1 4.79 19.36 -16.30
CA MET A 1 5.86 18.50 -15.75
C MET A 1 5.34 17.65 -14.57
N THR A 2 4.64 18.24 -13.62
CA THR A 2 4.08 17.50 -12.47
C THR A 2 3.17 16.34 -12.88
N VAL A 3 2.24 16.58 -13.83
CA VAL A 3 1.34 15.53 -14.32
C VAL A 3 2.12 14.38 -14.96
N LEU A 4 3.16 14.71 -15.73
CA LEU A 4 3.98 13.68 -16.37
C LEU A 4 4.73 12.85 -15.32
N LEU A 5 5.37 13.50 -14.35
CA LEU A 5 6.09 12.81 -13.27
C LEU A 5 5.13 11.95 -12.43
N LEU A 6 3.96 12.47 -12.13
CA LEU A 6 2.95 11.76 -11.38
C LEU A 6 2.48 10.51 -12.12
N THR A 7 2.23 10.64 -13.42
CA THR A 7 1.79 9.55 -14.28
C THR A 7 2.86 8.45 -14.39
N LEU A 8 4.11 8.84 -14.63
CA LEU A 8 5.23 7.89 -14.73
C LEU A 8 5.49 7.20 -13.40
N ALA A 9 5.43 7.95 -12.29
CA ALA A 9 5.60 7.38 -10.96
C ALA A 9 4.48 6.38 -10.64
N GLY A 10 3.24 6.70 -10.98
CA GLY A 10 2.11 5.81 -10.78
C GLY A 10 2.25 4.53 -11.60
N ALA A 11 2.67 4.65 -12.85
CA ALA A 11 2.93 3.49 -13.70
C ALA A 11 4.04 2.61 -13.13
N ALA A 12 5.12 3.22 -12.63
CA ALA A 12 6.22 2.48 -11.99
C ALA A 12 5.75 1.78 -10.71
N GLY A 13 4.93 2.44 -9.89
CA GLY A 13 4.37 1.86 -8.68
C GLY A 13 3.46 0.67 -8.99
N ALA A 14 2.59 0.78 -9.98
CA ALA A 14 1.72 -0.31 -10.41
C ALA A 14 2.53 -1.49 -10.97
N GLY A 15 3.58 -1.21 -11.74
CA GLY A 15 4.49 -2.24 -12.23
C GLY A 15 5.21 -2.96 -11.10
N MET A 16 5.71 -2.23 -10.12
CA MET A 16 6.38 -2.82 -8.95
C MET A 16 5.40 -3.70 -8.15
N ARG A 17 4.15 -3.23 -7.95
CA ARG A 17 3.13 -4.03 -7.30
C ARG A 17 2.90 -5.36 -8.02
N PHE A 18 2.78 -5.31 -9.35
CA PHE A 18 2.58 -6.51 -10.17
C PHE A 18 3.75 -7.48 -9.99
N ILE A 19 4.98 -6.97 -10.04
CA ILE A 19 6.19 -7.80 -9.88
C ILE A 19 6.22 -8.46 -8.50
N LEU A 20 6.03 -7.66 -7.44
CA LEU A 20 6.06 -8.19 -6.07
C LEU A 20 4.95 -9.20 -5.83
N ASP A 21 3.74 -8.93 -6.30
CA ASP A 21 2.63 -9.87 -6.17
C ASP A 21 2.93 -11.19 -6.89
N SER A 22 3.50 -11.11 -8.09
CA SER A 22 3.87 -12.29 -8.87
C SER A 22 4.95 -13.13 -8.19
N LEU A 23 5.87 -12.49 -7.45
CA LEU A 23 6.95 -13.20 -6.75
C LEU A 23 6.48 -13.77 -5.40
N VAL A 24 5.65 -13.04 -4.67
CA VAL A 24 5.26 -13.41 -3.30
C VAL A 24 4.13 -14.41 -3.28
N ARG A 25 3.10 -14.22 -4.11
CA ARG A 25 1.89 -15.04 -4.08
C ARG A 25 2.15 -16.55 -4.21
N PRO A 26 2.99 -17.01 -5.15
CA PRO A 26 3.27 -18.46 -5.25
C PRO A 26 4.08 -19.03 -4.09
N ARG A 27 4.84 -18.17 -3.39
CA ARG A 27 5.73 -18.59 -2.29
C ARG A 27 5.02 -18.65 -0.95
N VAL A 28 3.82 -18.09 -0.85
CA VAL A 28 3.04 -18.05 0.39
C VAL A 28 1.64 -18.61 0.09
N PRO A 29 1.53 -19.95 -0.04
CA PRO A 29 0.25 -20.57 -0.38
C PRO A 29 -0.68 -20.57 0.83
N THR A 30 -1.57 -19.60 0.87
CA THR A 30 -2.57 -19.43 1.93
C THR A 30 -3.86 -18.91 1.31
N PRO A 31 -5.04 -19.29 1.84
CA PRO A 31 -6.29 -18.71 1.37
C PRO A 31 -6.41 -17.21 1.67
N LEU A 32 -5.65 -16.71 2.65
CA LEU A 32 -5.61 -15.28 2.97
C LEU A 32 -4.68 -14.58 1.99
N PRO A 33 -5.12 -13.48 1.31
CA PRO A 33 -4.27 -12.78 0.33
C PRO A 33 -3.18 -11.94 1.01
N LEU A 34 -2.16 -12.61 1.56
CA LEU A 34 -1.09 -11.96 2.30
C LEU A 34 -0.22 -11.06 1.43
N SER A 35 -0.09 -11.38 0.13
CA SER A 35 0.66 -10.55 -0.81
C SER A 35 0.07 -9.14 -0.91
N THR A 36 -1.23 -9.04 -1.18
CA THR A 36 -1.94 -7.75 -1.27
C THR A 36 -1.91 -7.02 0.07
N MET A 37 -2.10 -7.76 1.17
CA MET A 37 -2.05 -7.20 2.51
C MET A 37 -0.68 -6.56 2.78
N ALA A 38 0.42 -7.28 2.48
CA ALA A 38 1.77 -6.79 2.66
C ALA A 38 2.06 -5.55 1.81
N ILE A 39 1.59 -5.54 0.56
CA ILE A 39 1.74 -4.41 -0.36
C ILE A 39 1.04 -3.17 0.21
N ASN A 40 -0.20 -3.31 0.64
CA ASN A 40 -0.98 -2.18 1.15
C ASN A 40 -0.45 -1.68 2.50
N VAL A 41 -0.08 -2.58 3.40
CA VAL A 41 0.49 -2.22 4.71
C VAL A 41 1.87 -1.58 4.53
N GLY A 42 2.73 -2.20 3.71
CA GLY A 42 4.07 -1.67 3.42
C GLY A 42 4.01 -0.33 2.71
N GLY A 43 3.12 -0.18 1.73
CA GLY A 43 2.90 1.08 1.03
C GLY A 43 2.40 2.18 1.97
N SER A 44 1.52 1.83 2.90
CA SER A 44 1.01 2.78 3.91
C SER A 44 2.11 3.24 4.86
N LEU A 45 3.00 2.33 5.26
CA LEU A 45 4.15 2.68 6.08
C LEU A 45 5.06 3.66 5.35
N LEU A 46 5.41 3.36 4.10
CA LEU A 46 6.27 4.23 3.29
C LEU A 46 5.63 5.59 3.05
N LEU A 47 4.34 5.62 2.78
CA LEU A 47 3.59 6.86 2.60
C LEU A 47 3.62 7.70 3.89
N GLY A 48 3.44 7.05 5.02
CA GLY A 48 3.52 7.70 6.32
C GLY A 48 4.90 8.26 6.60
N LEU A 49 5.96 7.49 6.33
CA LEU A 49 7.35 7.96 6.49
C LEU A 49 7.61 9.20 5.66
N LEU A 50 7.18 9.17 4.40
CA LEU A 50 7.35 10.32 3.50
C LEU A 50 6.57 11.53 3.99
N ALA A 51 5.31 11.34 4.37
CA ALA A 51 4.46 12.42 4.88
C ALA A 51 5.07 13.04 6.15
N GLY A 52 5.57 12.20 7.06
CA GLY A 52 6.22 12.68 8.28
C GLY A 52 7.48 13.47 7.98
N ALA A 53 8.31 13.02 7.05
CA ALA A 53 9.52 13.72 6.63
C ALA A 53 9.20 15.08 5.98
N VAL A 54 8.14 15.14 5.17
CA VAL A 54 7.69 16.40 4.56
C VAL A 54 7.17 17.36 5.65
N LEU A 55 6.37 16.86 6.59
CA LEU A 55 5.86 17.69 7.70
C LEU A 55 6.98 18.26 8.57
N ALA A 56 8.07 17.52 8.73
CA ALA A 56 9.24 17.98 9.49
C ALA A 56 10.20 18.80 8.63
N ALA A 57 9.82 19.14 7.41
CA ALA A 57 10.65 19.89 6.45
C ALA A 57 11.99 19.23 6.15
N ARG A 58 12.05 17.90 6.24
CA ARG A 58 13.28 17.13 5.93
C ARG A 58 13.43 16.88 4.45
N VAL A 59 12.32 16.81 3.72
CA VAL A 59 12.30 16.63 2.26
C VAL A 59 11.29 17.59 1.64
N PRO A 60 11.49 17.97 0.35
CA PRO A 60 10.55 18.87 -0.32
C PRO A 60 9.14 18.28 -0.45
N ALA A 61 8.13 19.14 -0.41
CA ALA A 61 6.74 18.72 -0.52
C ALA A 61 6.43 18.05 -1.88
N GLU A 62 7.17 18.37 -2.93
CA GLU A 62 7.03 17.76 -4.24
C GLU A 62 7.28 16.25 -4.22
N TRP A 63 8.06 15.76 -3.25
CA TRP A 63 8.28 14.34 -3.07
C TRP A 63 7.00 13.63 -2.63
N GLN A 64 6.17 14.29 -1.83
CA GLN A 64 4.88 13.74 -1.42
C GLN A 64 3.98 13.53 -2.64
N THR A 65 3.98 14.47 -3.58
CA THR A 65 3.18 14.35 -4.81
C THR A 65 3.71 13.22 -5.70
N THR A 66 5.01 13.22 -5.99
CA THR A 66 5.60 12.27 -6.96
C THR A 66 5.69 10.85 -6.40
N PHE A 67 6.28 10.69 -5.22
CA PHE A 67 6.49 9.37 -4.62
C PHE A 67 5.29 8.90 -3.81
N GLY A 68 4.61 9.81 -3.11
CA GLY A 68 3.43 9.47 -2.32
C GLY A 68 2.23 9.22 -3.21
N THR A 69 1.66 10.28 -3.76
CA THR A 69 0.45 10.17 -4.59
C THR A 69 0.73 9.40 -5.88
N GLY A 70 1.89 9.63 -6.50
CA GLY A 70 2.28 8.94 -7.73
C GLY A 70 2.65 7.48 -7.47
N PHE A 71 3.89 7.24 -7.04
CA PHE A 71 4.43 5.88 -6.94
C PHE A 71 3.64 5.02 -5.96
N LEU A 72 3.49 5.45 -4.71
CA LEU A 72 2.79 4.66 -3.70
C LEU A 72 1.29 4.55 -3.98
N GLY A 73 0.70 5.58 -4.61
CA GLY A 73 -0.68 5.52 -5.07
C GLY A 73 -0.90 4.43 -6.13
N GLY A 74 0.05 4.26 -7.04
CA GLY A 74 0.02 3.15 -8.00
C GLY A 74 0.41 1.81 -7.40
N PHE A 75 1.28 1.83 -6.39
CA PHE A 75 1.76 0.62 -5.73
C PHE A 75 0.69 -0.04 -4.85
N THR A 76 -0.06 0.73 -4.07
CA THR A 76 -1.15 0.22 -3.23
C THR A 76 -2.41 -0.03 -4.06
N THR A 77 -3.33 -0.86 -3.56
CA THR A 77 -4.53 -1.19 -4.30
C THR A 77 -5.73 -1.43 -3.38
N PHE A 78 -6.77 -0.67 -3.59
CA PHE A 78 -8.07 -0.90 -2.97
C PHE A 78 -8.90 -1.89 -3.79
N SER A 79 -8.83 -1.81 -5.11
CA SER A 79 -9.65 -2.65 -6.00
C SER A 79 -9.32 -4.14 -5.86
N THR A 80 -8.02 -4.49 -5.85
CA THR A 80 -7.61 -5.89 -5.67
C THR A 80 -8.05 -6.42 -4.30
N ALA A 81 -7.87 -5.62 -3.25
CA ALA A 81 -8.29 -5.99 -1.90
C ALA A 81 -9.80 -6.22 -1.83
N SER A 82 -10.59 -5.37 -2.49
CA SER A 82 -12.04 -5.50 -2.54
C SER A 82 -12.48 -6.77 -3.27
N VAL A 83 -11.89 -7.05 -4.43
CA VAL A 83 -12.19 -8.26 -5.21
C VAL A 83 -11.82 -9.51 -4.41
N GLU A 84 -10.67 -9.51 -3.76
CA GLU A 84 -10.22 -10.64 -2.96
C GLU A 84 -11.11 -10.87 -1.74
N THR A 85 -11.61 -9.81 -1.11
CA THR A 85 -12.58 -9.92 -0.02
C THR A 85 -13.87 -10.59 -0.51
N ILE A 86 -14.38 -10.17 -1.66
CA ILE A 86 -15.60 -10.76 -2.24
C ILE A 86 -15.36 -12.23 -2.60
N ARG A 87 -14.20 -12.58 -3.14
CA ARG A 87 -13.86 -13.97 -3.45
C ARG A 87 -13.86 -14.85 -2.20
N LEU A 88 -13.37 -14.34 -1.07
CA LEU A 88 -13.42 -15.06 0.20
C LEU A 88 -14.85 -15.28 0.66
N ILE A 89 -15.72 -14.29 0.51
CA ILE A 89 -17.15 -14.42 0.83
C ILE A 89 -17.81 -15.46 -0.08
N GLN A 90 -17.56 -15.38 -1.38
CA GLN A 90 -18.13 -16.31 -2.38
C GLN A 90 -17.68 -17.75 -2.16
N SER A 91 -16.46 -17.97 -1.65
CA SER A 91 -15.96 -19.29 -1.32
C SER A 91 -16.34 -19.76 0.09
N ARG A 92 -17.32 -19.10 0.71
CA ARG A 92 -17.85 -19.41 2.05
C ARG A 92 -16.80 -19.28 3.16
N ARG A 93 -15.86 -18.33 2.99
CA ARG A 93 -14.84 -18.01 3.97
C ARG A 93 -15.05 -16.61 4.53
N SER A 94 -16.27 -16.33 5.00
CA SER A 94 -16.65 -15.00 5.51
C SER A 94 -15.80 -14.55 6.69
N GLY A 95 -15.41 -15.50 7.57
CA GLY A 95 -14.50 -15.19 8.68
C GLY A 95 -13.16 -14.66 8.20
N LEU A 96 -12.58 -15.30 7.17
CA LEU A 96 -11.32 -14.84 6.56
C LEU A 96 -11.52 -13.52 5.83
N ALA A 97 -12.68 -13.29 5.20
CA ALA A 97 -12.99 -12.03 4.53
C ALA A 97 -12.98 -10.87 5.54
N VAL A 98 -13.57 -11.05 6.71
CA VAL A 98 -13.58 -10.05 7.78
C VAL A 98 -12.17 -9.82 8.30
N ILE A 99 -11.43 -10.88 8.60
CA ILE A 99 -10.05 -10.79 9.08
C ILE A 99 -9.18 -10.06 8.05
N TYR A 100 -9.30 -10.41 6.78
CA TYR A 100 -8.52 -9.81 5.71
C TYR A 100 -8.83 -8.33 5.55
N SER A 101 -10.12 -7.97 5.40
CA SER A 101 -10.53 -6.59 5.12
C SER A 101 -10.26 -5.67 6.32
N LEU A 102 -10.71 -6.05 7.52
CA LEU A 102 -10.49 -5.25 8.72
C LEU A 102 -9.03 -5.28 9.16
N GLY A 103 -8.37 -6.42 9.06
CA GLY A 103 -6.95 -6.56 9.38
C GLY A 103 -6.09 -5.67 8.50
N THR A 104 -6.33 -5.67 7.19
CA THR A 104 -5.61 -4.81 6.25
C THR A 104 -5.85 -3.34 6.59
N LEU A 105 -7.10 -2.96 6.84
CA LEU A 105 -7.45 -1.58 7.19
C LEU A 105 -6.74 -1.13 8.47
N VAL A 106 -6.86 -1.90 9.54
CA VAL A 106 -6.26 -1.55 10.84
C VAL A 106 -4.73 -1.51 10.74
N LEU A 107 -4.12 -2.52 10.10
CA LEU A 107 -2.66 -2.58 9.95
C LEU A 107 -2.15 -1.44 9.06
N SER A 108 -2.87 -1.11 7.98
CA SER A 108 -2.47 -0.03 7.09
C SER A 108 -2.57 1.34 7.77
N LEU A 109 -3.64 1.59 8.52
CA LEU A 109 -3.78 2.84 9.29
C LEU A 109 -2.71 2.94 10.38
N THR A 110 -2.44 1.86 11.09
CA THR A 110 -1.39 1.81 12.11
C THR A 110 -0.02 2.04 11.48
N ALA A 111 0.25 1.40 10.33
CA ALA A 111 1.50 1.57 9.60
C ALA A 111 1.69 3.01 9.14
N ALA A 112 0.64 3.64 8.61
CA ALA A 112 0.69 5.04 8.18
C ALA A 112 0.97 5.97 9.36
N ALA A 113 0.26 5.78 10.47
CA ALA A 113 0.46 6.59 11.68
C ALA A 113 1.88 6.42 12.25
N THR A 114 2.36 5.18 12.34
CA THR A 114 3.72 4.88 12.77
C THR A 114 4.73 5.50 11.83
N GLY A 115 4.50 5.40 10.53
CA GLY A 115 5.35 6.00 9.51
C GLY A 115 5.46 7.51 9.66
N ILE A 116 4.34 8.20 9.89
CA ILE A 116 4.34 9.66 10.13
C ILE A 116 5.20 10.01 11.34
N GLY A 117 5.01 9.28 12.45
CA GLY A 117 5.79 9.49 13.66
C GLY A 117 7.29 9.30 13.41
N LEU A 118 7.67 8.21 12.77
CA LEU A 118 9.07 7.91 12.47
C LEU A 118 9.65 8.89 11.45
N GLY A 119 8.89 9.26 10.43
CA GLY A 119 9.33 10.21 9.40
C GLY A 119 9.62 11.58 9.97
N ARG A 120 8.87 11.98 11.00
CA ARG A 120 9.12 13.28 11.69
C ARG A 120 10.40 13.27 12.53
N LEU A 121 10.88 12.10 12.92
CA LEU A 121 12.10 11.94 13.71
C LEU A 121 13.37 11.86 12.85
N LEU A 122 13.24 11.61 11.57
CA LEU A 122 14.38 11.50 10.64
C LEU A 122 15.07 12.86 10.33
#